data_766d977e3ff265f29fb604e6353ecbff
#
_entry.id   766d977e3ff265f29fb604e6353ecbff
#
_cell.length_a   1.000
_cell.length_b   1.000
_cell.length_c   1.000
_cell.angle_alpha   90.00
_cell.angle_beta   90.00
_cell.angle_gamma   90.00
#
_symmetry.space_group_name_H-M   'P 1'
#
loop_
_entity.id
_entity.type
_entity.pdbx_description
1 polymer ?
#
loop_
_entity_poly.entity_id
_entity_poly.type
_entity_poly.pdbx_seq_one_letter_code
_entity_poly.pdbx_strand_id
1 'polypeptide(L)'
;LRRDLARLRAAGLRRARFSARVARVTRRGLIKLEDVFLPVGFEDHAWIRPEHWRGRAPQAGDQVEFLASIEPYWKGSGVEDLELTRLEVLP
;
A
#
# COMPACT_ATOMS: atom_id res chain seq x y z
N LEU A 1 1.19 -12.95 3.89
CA LEU A 1 2.42 -12.48 4.50
C LEU A 1 3.16 -11.54 3.55
N ARG A 2 3.44 -10.33 4.00
CA ARG A 2 4.03 -9.28 3.17
C ARG A 2 5.54 -9.30 3.30
N ARG A 3 6.14 -10.28 2.64
CA ARG A 3 7.57 -10.59 2.78
C ARG A 3 8.47 -9.43 2.34
N ASP A 4 8.19 -8.81 1.20
CA ASP A 4 9.04 -7.76 0.67
C ASP A 4 8.88 -6.45 1.43
N LEU A 5 7.67 -6.14 1.89
CA LEU A 5 7.47 -5.00 2.79
C LEU A 5 8.22 -5.21 4.11
N ALA A 6 8.19 -6.43 4.64
CA ALA A 6 8.91 -6.75 5.86
C ALA A 6 10.42 -6.56 5.70
N ARG A 7 10.96 -6.91 4.54
CA ARG A 7 12.39 -6.71 4.24
C ARG A 7 12.76 -5.23 4.22
N LEU A 8 11.92 -4.39 3.58
CA LEU A 8 12.18 -2.96 3.55
C LEU A 8 12.15 -2.37 4.96
N ARG A 9 11.17 -2.76 5.76
CA ARG A 9 11.05 -2.28 7.12
C ARG A 9 12.23 -2.73 7.97
N ALA A 10 12.65 -3.98 7.84
CA ALA A 10 13.80 -4.51 8.56
C ALA A 10 15.10 -3.79 8.17
N ALA A 11 15.19 -3.29 6.95
CA ALA A 11 16.33 -2.50 6.48
C ALA A 11 16.24 -1.03 6.95
N GLY A 12 15.23 -0.67 7.72
CA GLY A 12 15.08 0.67 8.27
C GLY A 12 14.24 1.63 7.44
N LEU A 13 13.67 1.17 6.32
CA LEU A 13 12.81 2.00 5.50
C LEU A 13 11.41 2.06 6.10
N ARG A 14 11.03 3.25 6.55
CA ARG A 14 9.70 3.50 7.13
C ARG A 14 8.75 4.12 6.13
N ARG A 15 9.28 4.77 5.11
CA ARG A 15 8.52 5.38 4.04
C ARG A 15 9.28 5.17 2.74
N ALA A 16 8.56 4.84 1.68
CA ALA A 16 9.20 4.50 0.42
C ALA A 16 8.29 4.90 -0.75
N ARG A 17 8.87 4.82 -1.95
CA ARG A 17 8.16 5.07 -3.21
C ARG A 17 7.73 3.74 -3.81
N PHE A 18 6.49 3.70 -4.25
CA PHE A 18 5.88 2.51 -4.84
C PHE A 18 5.22 2.86 -6.15
N SER A 19 4.98 1.84 -6.95
CA SER A 19 4.04 1.94 -8.08
C SER A 19 3.07 0.77 -8.00
N ALA A 20 1.84 0.99 -8.49
CA ALA A 20 0.82 -0.04 -8.46
C ALA A 20 -0.30 0.32 -9.42
N ARG A 21 -1.18 -0.66 -9.64
CA ARG A 21 -2.42 -0.45 -10.38
C ARG A 21 -3.59 -0.49 -9.41
N VAL A 22 -4.48 0.49 -9.52
CA VAL A 22 -5.74 0.46 -8.76
C VAL A 22 -6.64 -0.59 -9.39
N ALA A 23 -6.88 -1.67 -8.66
CA ALA A 23 -7.71 -2.77 -9.17
C ALA A 23 -9.18 -2.51 -8.89
N ARG A 24 -9.49 -1.98 -7.72
CA ARG A 24 -10.87 -1.81 -7.29
C ARG A 24 -10.98 -0.79 -6.17
N VAL A 25 -12.09 -0.07 -6.14
CA VAL A 25 -12.49 0.74 -4.98
C VAL A 25 -13.83 0.18 -4.52
N THR A 26 -13.89 -0.26 -3.28
CA THR A 26 -15.11 -0.84 -2.73
C THR A 26 -16.13 0.23 -2.39
N ARG A 27 -17.36 -0.21 -2.12
CA ARG A 27 -18.44 0.70 -1.72
C ARG A 27 -18.09 1.48 -0.45
N ARG A 28 -17.30 0.90 0.45
CA ARG A 28 -16.84 1.56 1.68
C ARG A 28 -15.59 2.40 1.48
N GLY A 29 -15.09 2.47 0.26
CA GLY A 29 -13.93 3.28 -0.06
C GLY A 29 -12.58 2.57 0.11
N LEU A 30 -12.55 1.28 0.46
CA LEU A 30 -11.31 0.53 0.50
C LEU A 30 -10.75 0.41 -0.91
N ILE A 31 -9.45 0.68 -1.05
CA ILE A 31 -8.78 0.69 -2.34
C ILE A 31 -7.90 -0.54 -2.43
N LYS A 32 -8.14 -1.38 -3.43
CA LYS A 32 -7.28 -2.53 -3.69
C LYS A 32 -6.26 -2.15 -4.74
N LEU A 33 -4.98 -2.22 -4.38
CA LEU A 33 -3.88 -2.10 -5.31
C LEU A 33 -3.39 -3.48 -5.68
N GLU A 34 -3.04 -3.66 -6.94
CA GLU A 34 -2.42 -4.88 -7.45
C GLU A 34 -1.11 -4.52 -8.14
N ASP A 35 -0.25 -5.53 -8.28
CA ASP A 35 1.06 -5.37 -8.91
C ASP A 35 1.82 -4.21 -8.25
N VAL A 36 2.04 -4.35 -6.94
CA VAL A 36 2.69 -3.32 -6.14
C VAL A 36 4.20 -3.52 -6.22
N PHE A 37 4.87 -2.59 -6.90
CA PHE A 37 6.32 -2.60 -7.02
C PHE A 37 6.94 -1.71 -5.95
N LEU A 38 7.86 -2.28 -5.22
CA LEU A 38 8.64 -1.62 -4.18
C LEU A 38 9.97 -1.15 -4.79
N PRO A 39 10.75 -0.32 -4.08
CA PRO A 39 12.10 -0.01 -4.53
C PRO A 39 12.92 -1.26 -4.79
N VAL A 40 12.76 -2.28 -3.94
CA VAL A 40 13.34 -3.61 -4.15
C VAL A 40 12.26 -4.61 -3.75
N GLY A 41 11.65 -5.26 -4.75
CA GLY A 41 10.67 -6.29 -4.48
C GLY A 41 9.30 -5.99 -5.05
N PHE A 42 8.37 -6.86 -4.70
CA PHE A 42 7.04 -6.89 -5.29
C PHE A 42 6.05 -7.46 -4.28
N GLU A 43 4.87 -6.87 -4.23
CA GLU A 43 3.73 -7.44 -3.51
C GLU A 43 2.59 -7.63 -4.49
N ASP A 44 1.92 -8.77 -4.40
CA ASP A 44 0.82 -9.11 -5.30
C ASP A 44 -0.33 -8.11 -5.18
N HIS A 45 -0.67 -7.74 -3.95
CA HIS A 45 -1.72 -6.77 -3.71
C HIS A 45 -1.54 -6.10 -2.36
N ALA A 46 -2.21 -4.96 -2.21
CA ALA A 46 -2.31 -4.26 -0.93
C ALA A 46 -3.67 -3.59 -0.85
N TRP A 47 -4.27 -3.60 0.33
CA TRP A 47 -5.50 -2.88 0.62
C TRP A 47 -5.15 -1.58 1.33
N ILE A 48 -5.70 -0.48 0.82
CA ILE A 48 -5.47 0.85 1.41
C ILE A 48 -6.79 1.35 1.98
N ARG A 49 -6.76 1.77 3.24
CA ARG A 49 -7.92 2.40 3.86
C ARG A 49 -8.09 3.80 3.30
N PRO A 50 -9.33 4.25 3.05
CA PRO A 50 -9.56 5.54 2.39
C PRO A 50 -8.94 6.73 3.12
N GLU A 51 -8.88 6.68 4.46
CA GLU A 51 -8.28 7.76 5.25
C GLU A 51 -6.78 7.92 5.02
N HIS A 52 -6.12 6.91 4.46
CA HIS A 52 -4.69 6.96 4.15
C HIS A 52 -4.39 7.39 2.72
N TRP A 53 -5.40 7.61 1.91
CA TRP A 53 -5.20 8.01 0.52
C TRP A 53 -5.22 9.52 0.40
N ARG A 54 -4.12 10.11 -0.12
CA ARG A 54 -4.02 11.53 -0.40
C ARG A 54 -3.69 11.74 -1.86
N GLY A 55 -4.48 12.59 -2.50
CA GLY A 55 -4.30 12.93 -3.89
C GLY A 55 -5.59 12.74 -4.66
N ARG A 56 -5.45 12.64 -5.97
CA ARG A 56 -6.59 12.46 -6.85
C ARG A 56 -7.35 11.17 -6.45
N ALA A 57 -8.68 11.24 -6.47
CA ALA A 57 -9.52 10.09 -6.15
C ALA A 57 -9.14 8.88 -7.00
N PRO A 58 -8.96 7.71 -6.38
CA PRO A 58 -8.55 6.52 -7.12
C PRO A 58 -9.69 5.98 -7.98
N GLN A 59 -9.34 5.53 -9.18
CA GLN A 59 -10.29 4.89 -10.08
C GLN A 59 -9.68 3.58 -10.57
N ALA A 60 -10.52 2.55 -10.67
CA ALA A 60 -10.08 1.25 -11.18
C ALA A 60 -9.39 1.41 -12.53
N GLY A 61 -8.25 0.77 -12.69
CA GLY A 61 -7.43 0.85 -13.90
C GLY A 61 -6.32 1.87 -13.84
N ASP A 62 -6.34 2.80 -12.87
CA ASP A 62 -5.28 3.81 -12.76
C ASP A 62 -3.95 3.16 -12.42
N GLN A 63 -2.89 3.59 -13.12
CA GLN A 63 -1.53 3.35 -12.71
C GLN A 63 -1.09 4.52 -11.86
N VAL A 64 -0.57 4.22 -10.67
CA VAL A 64 -0.18 5.26 -9.72
C VAL A 64 1.25 5.03 -9.23
N GLU A 65 1.96 6.13 -9.05
CA GLU A 65 3.18 6.17 -8.25
C GLU A 65 2.87 6.96 -6.99
N PHE A 66 3.40 6.48 -5.87
CA PHE A 66 3.06 7.10 -4.60
C PHE A 66 4.15 6.89 -3.57
N LEU A 67 4.13 7.76 -2.58
CA LEU A 67 4.90 7.58 -1.34
C LEU A 67 3.95 7.01 -0.29
N ALA A 68 4.43 6.09 0.52
CA ALA A 68 3.65 5.55 1.62
C ALA A 68 4.57 5.10 2.75
N SER A 69 4.02 5.12 3.96
CA SER A 69 4.69 4.58 5.14
C SER A 69 4.36 3.11 5.27
N ILE A 70 5.30 2.34 5.79
CA ILE A 70 5.14 0.91 6.06
C ILE A 70 4.96 0.75 7.56
N GLU A 71 3.77 0.38 8.00
CA GLU A 71 3.44 0.32 9.42
C GLU A 71 2.82 -1.02 9.79
N PRO A 72 3.11 -1.52 11.00
CA PRO A 72 2.47 -2.73 11.48
C PRO A 72 1.03 -2.47 11.89
N TYR A 73 0.20 -3.47 11.75
CA TYR A 73 -1.15 -3.46 12.30
C TYR A 73 -1.51 -4.86 12.77
N TRP A 74 -2.48 -4.95 13.68
CA TRP A 74 -2.92 -6.23 14.21
C TRP A 74 -4.17 -6.67 13.48
N LYS A 75 -4.13 -7.89 12.94
CA LYS A 75 -5.33 -8.54 12.40
C LYS A 75 -6.21 -9.01 13.53
N GLY A 76 -7.49 -9.22 13.26
CA GLY A 76 -8.45 -9.72 14.25
C GLY A 76 -8.06 -11.05 14.88
N SER A 77 -7.20 -11.82 14.24
CA SER A 77 -6.65 -13.07 14.76
C SER A 77 -5.51 -12.87 15.75
N GLY A 78 -5.11 -11.65 16.03
CA GLY A 78 -3.95 -11.35 16.89
C GLY A 78 -2.61 -11.48 16.20
N VAL A 79 -2.60 -11.65 14.88
CA VAL A 79 -1.37 -11.74 14.10
C VAL A 79 -1.01 -10.34 13.58
N GLU A 80 0.25 -9.94 13.78
CA GLU A 80 0.77 -8.70 13.23
C GLU A 80 1.01 -8.85 11.72
N ASP A 81 0.63 -7.86 10.97
CA ASP A 81 0.92 -7.75 9.55
C ASP A 81 1.33 -6.32 9.24
N LEU A 82 1.65 -6.03 7.99
CA LEU A 82 2.08 -4.71 7.55
C LEU A 82 1.05 -4.10 6.60
N GLU A 83 0.86 -2.79 6.72
CA GLU A 83 0.01 -2.03 5.81
C GLU A 83 0.74 -0.79 5.32
N LEU A 84 0.27 -0.25 4.21
CA LEU A 84 0.72 1.03 3.69
C LEU A 84 -0.21 2.13 4.21
N THR A 85 0.38 3.16 4.80
CA THR A 85 -0.35 4.27 5.38
C THR A 85 0.17 5.59 4.85
N ARG A 86 -0.58 6.65 5.06
CA ARG A 86 -0.20 8.02 4.64
C ARG A 86 0.29 8.03 3.19
N LEU A 87 -0.49 7.38 2.32
CA LEU A 87 -0.20 7.27 0.91
C LEU A 87 -0.41 8.62 0.23
N GLU A 88 0.58 9.06 -0.51
CA GLU A 88 0.54 10.31 -1.24
C GLU A 88 0.80 10.01 -2.71
N VAL A 89 -0.21 10.22 -3.55
CA VAL A 89 -0.08 10.00 -4.99
C VAL A 89 0.84 11.07 -5.57
N LEU A 90 1.83 10.65 -6.34
CA LEU A 90 2.77 11.54 -7.00
C LEU A 90 2.20 12.03 -8.32
N PRO A 91 2.55 13.27 -8.74
CA PRO A 91 2.11 13.79 -10.04
C PRO A 91 2.68 13.04 -11.22
#